data_633a903734196fcaea4f401692b3a4b3
#
_entry.id   633a903734196fcaea4f401692b3a4b3
#
_cell.length_a   1.000
_cell.length_b   1.000
_cell.length_c   1.000
_cell.angle_alpha   90.00
_cell.angle_beta   90.00
_cell.angle_gamma   90.00
#
_symmetry.space_group_name_H-M   'P 1'
#
loop_
_entity.id
_entity.type
_entity.pdbx_description
1 polymer ?
#
loop_
_entity_poly.entity_id
_entity_poly.type
_entity_poly.pdbx_seq_one_letter_code
_entity_poly.pdbx_strand_id
1 'polypeptide(L)'
;MFKIKYKMVFSIALACFMTFTAGVFDTASAADNLAIKKKQKVETPVVKEQPVACETINSIAVQPLDVAANPVKYLNQNIVMNATFDKFSTLGLDYKPALRENANYIGFLIQRDDVVDHDVPLSEMKLFLKRDYAEKFIDLETGDKIQIKGKVFAAALGDPWIDVNEIVVIKKAKEPETKEAAKK
;
A
#
# COMPACT_ATOMS: atom_id res chain seq x y z
N MET A 1 10.65 -35.81 -33.95
CA MET A 1 11.89 -36.14 -33.24
C MET A 1 12.91 -35.05 -33.56
N PHE A 2 12.86 -33.91 -32.83
CA PHE A 2 13.74 -32.78 -33.06
C PHE A 2 14.59 -32.58 -31.77
N LYS A 3 15.88 -32.88 -31.90
CA LYS A 3 16.88 -32.61 -30.86
C LYS A 3 17.42 -31.19 -31.03
N ILE A 4 17.10 -30.28 -30.13
CA ILE A 4 17.74 -28.97 -30.05
C ILE A 4 18.94 -29.06 -29.13
N LYS A 5 20.13 -28.90 -29.74
CA LYS A 5 21.40 -28.85 -29.01
C LYS A 5 21.61 -27.45 -28.45
N TYR A 6 21.65 -27.33 -27.11
CA TYR A 6 22.14 -26.14 -26.45
C TYR A 6 23.66 -26.09 -26.51
N LYS A 7 24.19 -25.08 -27.19
CA LYS A 7 25.60 -24.70 -27.09
C LYS A 7 25.75 -23.78 -25.88
N MET A 8 26.41 -24.32 -24.86
CA MET A 8 26.97 -23.58 -23.76
C MET A 8 28.10 -22.67 -24.29
N VAL A 9 27.98 -21.39 -24.10
CA VAL A 9 29.10 -20.44 -24.26
C VAL A 9 29.47 -19.94 -22.89
N PHE A 10 30.55 -20.53 -22.36
CA PHE A 10 31.32 -20.00 -21.23
C PHE A 10 32.26 -18.92 -21.77
N SER A 11 32.28 -17.77 -21.17
CA SER A 11 33.39 -16.79 -21.31
C SER A 11 33.42 -15.98 -20.01
N ILE A 12 34.27 -16.33 -19.09
CA ILE A 12 35.63 -15.87 -18.79
C ILE A 12 35.67 -14.42 -18.33
N ALA A 13 35.88 -14.33 -17.03
CA ALA A 13 36.78 -13.48 -16.24
C ALA A 13 37.26 -12.14 -16.82
N LEU A 14 37.11 -11.12 -16.02
CA LEU A 14 38.20 -10.17 -15.85
C LEU A 14 38.20 -9.56 -14.45
N ALA A 15 39.24 -9.88 -13.73
CA ALA A 15 39.65 -9.25 -12.50
C ALA A 15 40.14 -7.82 -12.78
N CYS A 16 39.81 -6.86 -11.96
CA CYS A 16 40.57 -5.64 -11.87
C CYS A 16 40.45 -4.98 -10.50
N PHE A 17 41.58 -5.00 -9.85
CA PHE A 17 42.31 -3.95 -9.17
C PHE A 17 41.68 -3.26 -7.97
N MET A 18 42.09 -3.75 -6.80
CA MET A 18 42.20 -3.00 -5.55
C MET A 18 43.28 -1.89 -5.68
N THR A 19 42.90 -0.67 -5.58
CA THR A 19 43.82 0.41 -5.19
C THR A 19 43.48 0.85 -3.77
N PHE A 20 44.35 0.42 -2.88
CA PHE A 20 44.42 0.81 -1.47
C PHE A 20 45.14 2.17 -1.43
N THR A 21 44.46 3.26 -1.09
CA THR A 21 45.08 4.51 -0.70
C THR A 21 44.95 4.71 0.79
N ALA A 22 46.06 4.51 1.47
CA ALA A 22 46.23 4.87 2.87
C ALA A 22 46.26 6.41 2.97
N GLY A 23 45.33 6.98 3.69
CA GLY A 23 45.27 8.40 4.06
C GLY A 23 45.46 8.55 5.55
N VAL A 24 46.47 9.26 5.89
CA VAL A 24 47.12 9.56 7.13
C VAL A 24 46.19 10.08 8.23
N PHE A 25 46.36 9.54 9.43
CA PHE A 25 45.84 10.03 10.69
C PHE A 25 46.60 11.30 11.10
N ASP A 26 45.90 12.40 11.30
CA ASP A 26 46.42 13.51 12.09
C ASP A 26 45.62 13.59 13.40
N THR A 27 46.34 13.34 14.46
CA THR A 27 45.96 13.57 15.86
C THR A 27 46.40 14.96 16.28
N ALA A 28 45.46 15.79 16.69
CA ALA A 28 45.74 16.95 17.54
C ALA A 28 44.53 17.19 18.42
N SER A 29 44.64 16.78 19.65
CA SER A 29 44.97 17.54 20.87
C SER A 29 43.92 18.54 21.35
N ALA A 30 43.41 18.17 22.50
CA ALA A 30 42.63 18.88 23.49
C ALA A 30 42.84 20.40 23.65
N ALA A 31 41.75 21.09 23.97
CA ALA A 31 41.69 22.00 25.13
C ALA A 31 40.28 22.56 25.30
N ASP A 32 39.76 22.34 26.48
CA ASP A 32 38.82 23.10 27.28
C ASP A 32 38.22 24.37 26.68
N ASN A 33 36.89 24.45 26.71
CA ASN A 33 36.21 25.65 27.22
C ASN A 33 34.82 25.30 27.77
N LEU A 34 34.79 25.32 29.07
CA LEU A 34 33.62 25.32 29.94
C LEU A 34 33.05 26.75 29.97
N ALA A 35 31.89 27.01 29.39
CA ALA A 35 31.14 28.20 29.77
C ALA A 35 29.64 28.12 29.37
N ILE A 36 28.82 28.02 30.37
CA ILE A 36 27.59 28.77 30.64
C ILE A 36 26.33 28.49 29.84
N LYS A 37 25.45 27.77 30.51
CA LYS A 37 23.99 27.81 30.48
C LYS A 37 23.40 29.13 29.97
N LYS A 38 22.61 29.03 28.90
CA LYS A 38 21.36 29.82 28.79
C LYS A 38 20.21 28.90 28.44
N LYS A 39 19.25 28.79 29.36
CA LYS A 39 17.93 28.21 29.12
C LYS A 39 17.26 29.02 28.01
N GLN A 40 17.20 28.46 26.81
CA GLN A 40 16.25 28.93 25.81
C GLN A 40 14.95 28.13 26.01
N LYS A 41 13.94 28.87 26.46
CA LYS A 41 12.53 28.47 26.47
C LYS A 41 12.15 28.17 25.04
N VAL A 42 11.96 26.90 24.71
CA VAL A 42 11.42 26.47 23.42
C VAL A 42 9.94 26.83 23.44
N GLU A 43 9.61 27.93 22.80
CA GLU A 43 8.24 28.23 22.41
C GLU A 43 7.91 27.32 21.23
N THR A 44 7.03 26.38 21.48
CA THR A 44 6.41 25.52 20.46
C THR A 44 5.66 26.43 19.49
N PRO A 45 5.97 26.46 18.19
CA PRO A 45 5.13 27.17 17.25
C PRO A 45 3.81 26.38 17.16
N VAL A 46 2.74 27.02 17.55
CA VAL A 46 1.37 26.60 17.26
C VAL A 46 1.24 26.56 15.74
N VAL A 47 1.35 25.38 15.19
CA VAL A 47 1.00 25.13 13.80
C VAL A 47 -0.50 25.37 13.69
N LYS A 48 -0.86 26.53 13.14
CA LYS A 48 -2.23 26.77 12.68
C LYS A 48 -2.51 25.72 11.63
N GLU A 49 -3.42 24.79 11.94
CA GLU A 49 -4.05 23.94 10.95
C GLU A 49 -4.69 24.87 9.90
N GLN A 50 -4.00 25.02 8.79
CA GLN A 50 -4.63 25.55 7.59
C GLN A 50 -5.65 24.49 7.12
N PRO A 51 -6.88 24.88 6.82
CA PRO A 51 -7.82 23.96 6.20
C PRO A 51 -7.17 23.46 4.91
N VAL A 52 -6.91 22.15 4.85
CA VAL A 52 -6.41 21.49 3.65
C VAL A 52 -7.46 21.76 2.57
N ALA A 53 -7.11 22.67 1.66
CA ALA A 53 -7.91 22.89 0.47
C ALA A 53 -8.14 21.52 -0.19
N CYS A 54 -9.40 21.19 -0.41
CA CYS A 54 -9.79 20.01 -1.16
C CYS A 54 -9.27 20.21 -2.60
N GLU A 55 -8.01 19.83 -2.81
CA GLU A 55 -7.47 19.71 -4.16
C GLU A 55 -8.36 18.69 -4.86
N THR A 56 -9.02 19.11 -5.91
CA THR A 56 -9.75 18.25 -6.84
C THR A 56 -8.70 17.36 -7.50
N ILE A 57 -8.34 16.28 -6.80
CA ILE A 57 -7.41 15.29 -7.32
C ILE A 57 -8.13 14.64 -8.50
N ASN A 58 -7.64 14.88 -9.71
CA ASN A 58 -8.13 14.22 -10.91
C ASN A 58 -7.95 12.70 -10.73
N SER A 59 -9.03 12.02 -10.36
CA SER A 59 -9.05 10.57 -10.20
C SER A 59 -9.63 9.94 -11.45
N ILE A 60 -9.02 8.86 -11.90
CA ILE A 60 -9.46 8.11 -13.08
C ILE A 60 -10.41 7.01 -12.61
N ALA A 61 -11.61 6.97 -13.21
CA ALA A 61 -12.54 5.86 -12.97
C ALA A 61 -12.04 4.60 -13.68
N VAL A 62 -11.91 3.51 -12.92
CA VAL A 62 -11.34 2.24 -13.39
C VAL A 62 -12.14 1.05 -12.86
N GLN A 63 -12.01 -0.10 -13.53
CA GLN A 63 -12.49 -1.37 -13.02
C GLN A 63 -11.36 -2.09 -12.25
N PRO A 64 -11.66 -2.77 -11.12
CA PRO A 64 -10.64 -3.49 -10.34
C PRO A 64 -9.81 -4.47 -11.16
N LEU A 65 -10.45 -5.26 -12.03
CA LEU A 65 -9.78 -6.25 -12.87
C LEU A 65 -8.84 -5.63 -13.91
N ASP A 66 -9.17 -4.45 -14.45
CA ASP A 66 -8.29 -3.75 -15.40
C ASP A 66 -7.01 -3.26 -14.71
N VAL A 67 -7.12 -2.83 -13.45
CA VAL A 67 -5.97 -2.40 -12.66
C VAL A 67 -5.10 -3.60 -12.28
N ALA A 68 -5.72 -4.72 -11.89
CA ALA A 68 -5.02 -5.96 -11.59
C ALA A 68 -4.28 -6.53 -12.82
N ALA A 69 -4.90 -6.47 -14.01
CA ALA A 69 -4.29 -6.93 -15.25
C ALA A 69 -3.12 -6.06 -15.74
N ASN A 70 -3.14 -4.76 -15.46
CA ASN A 70 -2.16 -3.81 -15.97
C ASN A 70 -1.68 -2.81 -14.89
N PRO A 71 -1.06 -3.24 -13.80
CA PRO A 71 -0.74 -2.40 -12.65
C PRO A 71 0.21 -1.25 -12.99
N VAL A 72 1.17 -1.47 -13.89
CA VAL A 72 2.16 -0.48 -14.30
C VAL A 72 1.51 0.72 -15.00
N LYS A 73 0.43 0.49 -15.76
CA LYS A 73 -0.32 1.56 -16.46
C LYS A 73 -0.86 2.61 -15.48
N TYR A 74 -1.25 2.18 -14.29
CA TYR A 74 -1.87 3.04 -13.28
C TYR A 74 -0.89 3.53 -12.20
N LEU A 75 0.39 3.20 -12.32
CA LEU A 75 1.41 3.58 -11.35
C LEU A 75 1.45 5.10 -11.13
N ASN A 76 1.46 5.52 -9.87
CA ASN A 76 1.40 6.91 -9.41
C ASN A 76 0.11 7.69 -9.76
N GLN A 77 -0.91 7.02 -10.30
CA GLN A 77 -2.19 7.63 -10.59
C GLN A 77 -3.17 7.52 -9.42
N ASN A 78 -4.04 8.55 -9.30
CA ASN A 78 -5.18 8.50 -8.41
C ASN A 78 -6.33 7.84 -9.17
N ILE A 79 -6.92 6.82 -8.57
CA ILE A 79 -8.00 6.03 -9.16
C ILE A 79 -9.22 6.04 -8.27
N VAL A 80 -10.36 5.86 -8.92
CA VAL A 80 -11.66 5.63 -8.28
C VAL A 80 -12.25 4.36 -8.87
N MET A 81 -12.71 3.46 -8.02
CA MET A 81 -13.31 2.20 -8.45
C MET A 81 -14.46 1.79 -7.53
N ASN A 82 -15.45 1.12 -8.10
CA ASN A 82 -16.50 0.45 -7.34
C ASN A 82 -16.12 -1.00 -7.16
N ALA A 83 -16.35 -1.54 -5.97
CA ALA A 83 -15.99 -2.91 -5.63
C ALA A 83 -16.95 -3.49 -4.60
N THR A 84 -16.90 -4.80 -4.44
CA THR A 84 -17.57 -5.51 -3.35
C THR A 84 -16.54 -5.83 -2.28
N PHE A 85 -16.79 -5.39 -1.05
CA PHE A 85 -15.91 -5.68 0.09
C PHE A 85 -15.95 -7.19 0.42
N ASP A 86 -14.80 -7.76 0.72
CA ASP A 86 -14.69 -9.14 1.18
C ASP A 86 -14.36 -9.18 2.68
N LYS A 87 -13.17 -8.78 3.05
CA LYS A 87 -12.70 -8.78 4.45
C LYS A 87 -11.45 -7.95 4.65
N PHE A 88 -11.19 -7.57 5.90
CA PHE A 88 -9.88 -7.04 6.28
C PHE A 88 -8.81 -8.14 6.27
N SER A 89 -7.57 -7.75 5.95
CA SER A 89 -6.45 -8.67 5.78
C SER A 89 -5.14 -8.00 6.18
N THR A 90 -4.14 -8.81 6.48
CA THR A 90 -2.75 -8.35 6.64
C THR A 90 -1.88 -8.71 5.44
N LEU A 91 -2.50 -9.18 4.36
CA LEU A 91 -1.79 -9.60 3.16
C LEU A 91 -1.00 -8.45 2.52
N GLY A 92 0.27 -8.65 2.32
CA GLY A 92 1.18 -7.67 1.71
C GLY A 92 1.79 -6.66 2.68
N LEU A 93 1.30 -6.53 3.91
CA LEU A 93 1.92 -5.67 4.92
C LEU A 93 3.34 -6.15 5.24
N ASP A 94 4.21 -5.19 5.60
CA ASP A 94 5.63 -5.41 5.90
C ASP A 94 6.47 -5.98 4.72
N TYR A 95 5.92 -5.99 3.50
CA TYR A 95 6.67 -6.35 2.30
C TYR A 95 7.62 -5.21 1.90
N LYS A 96 8.93 -5.43 2.07
CA LYS A 96 9.97 -4.38 1.95
C LYS A 96 9.94 -3.55 0.66
N PRO A 97 9.77 -4.13 -0.56
CA PRO A 97 9.77 -3.33 -1.79
C PRO A 97 8.57 -2.39 -1.96
N ALA A 98 7.46 -2.63 -1.24
CA ALA A 98 6.26 -1.80 -1.24
C ALA A 98 5.76 -1.62 0.20
N LEU A 99 6.66 -1.18 1.09
CA LEU A 99 6.45 -1.20 2.53
C LEU A 99 5.25 -0.36 2.97
N ARG A 100 4.33 -1.03 3.67
CA ARG A 100 3.33 -0.44 4.56
C ARG A 100 3.39 -1.22 5.87
N GLU A 101 3.79 -0.53 6.94
CA GLU A 101 3.98 -1.13 8.25
C GLU A 101 2.65 -1.58 8.86
N ASN A 102 2.58 -2.82 9.32
CA ASN A 102 1.39 -3.37 9.98
C ASN A 102 0.96 -2.59 11.24
N ALA A 103 1.86 -1.86 11.87
CA ALA A 103 1.52 -0.99 12.99
C ALA A 103 0.57 0.16 12.59
N ASN A 104 0.75 0.72 11.38
CA ASN A 104 0.08 1.93 10.92
C ASN A 104 -1.00 1.67 9.87
N TYR A 105 -0.96 0.48 9.24
CA TYR A 105 -1.85 0.13 8.13
C TYR A 105 -2.58 -1.18 8.39
N ILE A 106 -3.71 -1.33 7.73
CA ILE A 106 -4.43 -2.58 7.57
C ILE A 106 -4.73 -2.76 6.08
N GLY A 107 -4.64 -3.97 5.60
CA GLY A 107 -5.09 -4.33 4.27
C GLY A 107 -6.56 -4.75 4.28
N PHE A 108 -7.18 -4.75 3.11
CA PHE A 108 -8.47 -5.38 2.90
C PHE A 108 -8.55 -5.97 1.50
N LEU A 109 -9.47 -6.89 1.32
CA LEU A 109 -9.73 -7.58 0.06
C LEU A 109 -11.10 -7.17 -0.47
N ILE A 110 -11.21 -7.18 -1.78
CA ILE A 110 -12.46 -7.03 -2.52
C ILE A 110 -12.74 -8.32 -3.27
N GLN A 111 -13.99 -8.56 -3.61
CA GLN A 111 -14.40 -9.73 -4.39
C GLN A 111 -14.09 -9.52 -5.88
N ARG A 112 -13.87 -10.61 -6.56
CA ARG A 112 -13.75 -10.64 -8.03
C ARG A 112 -15.14 -10.52 -8.64
N ASP A 113 -15.28 -9.60 -9.62
CA ASP A 113 -16.55 -9.41 -10.32
C ASP A 113 -16.76 -10.40 -11.49
N ASP A 114 -15.69 -11.09 -11.89
CA ASP A 114 -15.71 -12.10 -12.98
C ASP A 114 -16.16 -13.51 -12.54
N VAL A 115 -16.32 -13.73 -11.25
CA VAL A 115 -16.82 -14.98 -10.66
C VAL A 115 -18.21 -14.74 -10.06
N VAL A 116 -19.21 -15.48 -10.55
CA VAL A 116 -20.63 -15.27 -10.18
C VAL A 116 -21.15 -16.30 -9.18
N ASP A 117 -20.61 -17.51 -9.22
CA ASP A 117 -21.18 -18.64 -8.48
C ASP A 117 -20.80 -18.66 -6.99
N HIS A 118 -19.72 -17.97 -6.61
CA HIS A 118 -19.21 -17.91 -5.25
C HIS A 118 -18.30 -16.71 -5.03
N ASP A 119 -18.16 -16.29 -3.80
CA ASP A 119 -17.32 -15.16 -3.42
C ASP A 119 -15.83 -15.53 -3.48
N VAL A 120 -15.11 -14.94 -4.42
CA VAL A 120 -13.66 -15.12 -4.55
C VAL A 120 -12.97 -13.78 -4.33
N PRO A 121 -12.03 -13.69 -3.39
CA PRO A 121 -11.27 -12.45 -3.18
C PRO A 121 -10.31 -12.18 -4.34
N LEU A 122 -10.20 -10.92 -4.75
CA LEU A 122 -9.21 -10.43 -5.69
C LEU A 122 -7.87 -10.23 -4.95
N SER A 123 -7.17 -11.32 -4.71
CA SER A 123 -5.93 -11.32 -3.90
C SER A 123 -4.73 -10.66 -4.59
N GLU A 124 -4.79 -10.51 -5.91
CA GLU A 124 -3.78 -9.82 -6.71
C GLU A 124 -3.74 -8.33 -6.41
N MET A 125 -4.87 -7.73 -6.02
CA MET A 125 -4.92 -6.31 -5.66
C MET A 125 -4.61 -6.11 -4.18
N LYS A 126 -3.59 -5.31 -3.87
CA LYS A 126 -3.19 -4.98 -2.49
C LYS A 126 -3.73 -3.61 -2.13
N LEU A 127 -4.75 -3.59 -1.28
CA LEU A 127 -5.42 -2.37 -0.82
C LEU A 127 -5.03 -2.10 0.64
N PHE A 128 -4.50 -0.92 0.90
CA PHE A 128 -4.04 -0.52 2.23
C PHE A 128 -4.76 0.73 2.72
N LEU A 129 -5.12 0.70 3.97
CA LEU A 129 -5.84 1.75 4.66
C LEU A 129 -5.10 2.09 5.95
N LYS A 130 -5.02 3.36 6.31
CA LYS A 130 -4.50 3.74 7.64
C LYS A 130 -5.41 3.20 8.72
N ARG A 131 -4.85 2.65 9.81
CA ARG A 131 -5.63 2.04 10.90
C ARG A 131 -6.61 3.01 11.53
N ASP A 132 -6.18 4.24 11.80
CA ASP A 132 -7.05 5.28 12.38
C ASP A 132 -8.28 5.58 11.50
N TYR A 133 -8.10 5.47 10.18
CA TYR A 133 -9.19 5.66 9.24
C TYR A 133 -10.06 4.40 9.08
N ALA A 134 -9.46 3.22 9.18
CA ALA A 134 -10.15 1.94 9.09
C ALA A 134 -11.14 1.70 10.23
N GLU A 135 -10.90 2.28 11.41
CA GLU A 135 -11.81 2.21 12.57
C GLU A 135 -13.23 2.72 12.24
N LYS A 136 -13.35 3.62 11.27
CA LYS A 136 -14.65 4.14 10.80
C LYS A 136 -15.46 3.12 10.01
N PHE A 137 -14.82 2.05 9.58
CA PHE A 137 -15.37 1.03 8.69
C PHE A 137 -15.38 -0.36 9.32
N ILE A 138 -15.32 -0.44 10.65
CA ILE A 138 -15.33 -1.70 11.38
C ILE A 138 -16.61 -2.53 11.12
N ASP A 139 -17.70 -1.85 10.77
CA ASP A 139 -19.00 -2.45 10.47
C ASP A 139 -19.18 -2.86 9.00
N LEU A 140 -18.09 -2.86 8.20
CA LEU A 140 -18.13 -3.40 6.85
C LEU A 140 -18.27 -4.92 6.88
N GLU A 141 -19.25 -5.42 6.12
CA GLU A 141 -19.53 -6.85 5.99
C GLU A 141 -19.21 -7.33 4.57
N THR A 142 -18.88 -8.62 4.45
CA THR A 142 -18.69 -9.28 3.16
C THR A 142 -19.93 -9.09 2.27
N GLY A 143 -19.73 -8.60 1.05
CA GLY A 143 -20.81 -8.29 0.11
C GLY A 143 -21.22 -6.82 0.07
N ASP A 144 -20.76 -5.98 1.01
CA ASP A 144 -21.02 -4.54 0.96
C ASP A 144 -20.45 -3.94 -0.33
N LYS A 145 -21.26 -3.15 -1.03
CA LYS A 145 -20.80 -2.40 -2.21
C LYS A 145 -20.17 -1.09 -1.78
N ILE A 146 -18.92 -0.89 -2.16
CA ILE A 146 -18.13 0.26 -1.77
C ILE A 146 -17.52 0.95 -2.99
N GLN A 147 -17.32 2.25 -2.89
CA GLN A 147 -16.46 3.00 -3.78
C GLN A 147 -15.15 3.29 -3.07
N ILE A 148 -14.06 3.05 -3.74
CA ILE A 148 -12.71 3.21 -3.24
C ILE A 148 -12.03 4.31 -4.04
N LYS A 149 -11.44 5.30 -3.35
CA LYS A 149 -10.52 6.26 -3.95
C LYS A 149 -9.15 6.08 -3.36
N GLY A 150 -8.14 6.00 -4.19
CA GLY A 150 -6.78 5.75 -3.74
C GLY A 150 -5.74 6.04 -4.80
N LYS A 151 -4.48 5.91 -4.42
CA LYS A 151 -3.32 6.07 -5.30
C LYS A 151 -2.61 4.74 -5.47
N VAL A 152 -2.35 4.35 -6.70
CA VAL A 152 -1.46 3.23 -7.01
C VAL A 152 -0.02 3.68 -6.77
N PHE A 153 0.59 3.25 -5.66
CA PHE A 153 1.93 3.71 -5.29
C PHE A 153 3.04 2.77 -5.71
N ALA A 154 2.72 1.50 -5.97
CA ALA A 154 3.67 0.50 -6.44
C ALA A 154 3.00 -0.55 -7.32
N ALA A 155 3.82 -1.20 -8.15
CA ALA A 155 3.47 -2.37 -8.94
C ALA A 155 4.54 -3.44 -8.66
N ALA A 156 4.41 -4.13 -7.54
CA ALA A 156 5.37 -5.12 -7.07
C ALA A 156 4.79 -6.53 -7.17
N LEU A 157 5.61 -7.50 -7.55
CA LEU A 157 5.22 -8.89 -7.79
C LEU A 157 4.21 -9.06 -8.97
N GLY A 158 4.07 -8.04 -9.82
CA GLY A 158 3.05 -8.02 -10.87
C GLY A 158 1.68 -7.54 -10.40
N ASP A 159 1.53 -7.21 -9.12
CA ASP A 159 0.28 -6.80 -8.48
C ASP A 159 0.23 -5.28 -8.28
N PRO A 160 -0.94 -4.63 -8.34
CA PRO A 160 -1.11 -3.23 -7.96
C PRO A 160 -1.17 -3.07 -6.44
N TRP A 161 -0.41 -2.09 -5.92
CA TRP A 161 -0.36 -1.73 -4.51
C TRP A 161 -0.93 -0.32 -4.34
N ILE A 162 -2.02 -0.20 -3.61
CA ILE A 162 -2.88 0.98 -3.59
C ILE A 162 -3.04 1.50 -2.17
N ASP A 163 -2.65 2.76 -1.96
CA ASP A 163 -3.02 3.50 -0.75
C ASP A 163 -4.44 4.03 -0.91
N VAL A 164 -5.33 3.56 -0.08
CA VAL A 164 -6.74 3.99 -0.07
C VAL A 164 -6.88 5.22 0.82
N ASN A 165 -7.38 6.31 0.23
CA ASN A 165 -7.59 7.57 0.90
C ASN A 165 -9.03 7.77 1.35
N GLU A 166 -9.99 7.18 0.61
CA GLU A 166 -11.42 7.33 0.88
C GLU A 166 -12.16 6.04 0.54
N ILE A 167 -13.08 5.66 1.40
CA ILE A 167 -14.07 4.61 1.17
C ILE A 167 -15.46 5.21 1.38
N VAL A 168 -16.36 4.97 0.44
CA VAL A 168 -17.77 5.32 0.53
C VAL A 168 -18.60 4.06 0.41
N VAL A 169 -19.43 3.78 1.39
CA VAL A 169 -20.37 2.65 1.33
C VAL A 169 -21.55 3.04 0.45
N ILE A 170 -21.68 2.34 -0.69
CA ILE A 170 -22.77 2.59 -1.65
C ILE A 170 -24.04 1.81 -1.23
N LYS A 171 -23.85 0.56 -0.83
CA LYS A 171 -24.95 -0.32 -0.47
C LYS A 171 -24.46 -1.39 0.50
N LYS A 172 -25.21 -1.60 1.56
CA LYS A 172 -24.98 -2.71 2.48
C LYS A 172 -25.44 -4.04 1.86
N ALA A 173 -24.73 -5.13 2.18
CA ALA A 173 -25.19 -6.47 1.92
C ALA A 173 -26.55 -6.63 2.60
N LYS A 174 -27.50 -7.32 1.95
CA LYS A 174 -28.78 -7.64 2.63
C LYS A 174 -28.46 -8.51 3.84
N GLU A 175 -28.91 -8.09 5.02
CA GLU A 175 -29.02 -9.01 6.14
C GLU A 175 -29.76 -10.27 5.67
N PRO A 176 -29.26 -11.48 5.99
CA PRO A 176 -30.01 -12.69 5.72
C PRO A 176 -31.36 -12.55 6.43
N GLU A 177 -32.44 -12.54 5.68
CA GLU A 177 -33.80 -12.54 6.26
C GLU A 177 -33.89 -13.71 7.26
N THR A 178 -33.83 -13.37 8.53
CA THR A 178 -34.06 -14.34 9.60
C THR A 178 -35.48 -14.88 9.37
N LYS A 179 -35.57 -16.06 8.78
CA LYS A 179 -36.83 -16.78 8.70
C LYS A 179 -37.30 -16.99 10.13
N GLU A 180 -38.13 -16.08 10.59
CA GLU A 180 -38.89 -16.24 11.81
C GLU A 180 -39.60 -17.59 11.70
N ALA A 181 -39.12 -18.56 12.49
CA ALA A 181 -39.73 -19.87 12.57
C ALA A 181 -41.19 -19.68 13.06
N ALA A 182 -42.09 -19.76 12.10
CA ALA A 182 -43.53 -19.85 12.42
C ALA A 182 -43.73 -21.06 13.33
N LYS A 183 -43.79 -20.78 14.61
CA LYS A 183 -44.28 -21.69 15.60
C LYS A 183 -45.80 -21.80 15.40
N LYS A 184 -46.22 -22.92 14.92
CA LYS A 184 -47.63 -23.36 14.99
C LYS A 184 -47.69 -24.77 15.58
#